data_182fb0456e0945e7674eac80973cbb36
#
_entry.id   182fb0456e0945e7674eac80973cbb36
#
_cell.length_a   1.000
_cell.length_b   1.000
_cell.length_c   1.000
_cell.angle_alpha   90.00
_cell.angle_beta   90.00
_cell.angle_gamma   90.00
#
_symmetry.space_group_name_H-M   'P 1'
#
loop_
_entity.id
_entity.type
_entity.pdbx_description
1 polymer ?
#
loop_
_entity_poly.entity_id
_entity_poly.type
_entity_poly.pdbx_seq_one_letter_code
_entity_poly.pdbx_strand_id
1 'polypeptide(L)'
;TIDADLVVMAVGIKPSINLAKLAELEVERGIVVDDHMVTSDPAILAVGECVQHRGACYGLVAPLWEMCRALADFLTNNPSGYAGSVTATKLKVSGINLFSAGDFSGGDDTEDIVMRDASRGVYKRVVVKEDRLIGAVLYGDTTDGSWYFDLLKRRENISDIREALIFG
;
A
#
# COMPACT_ATOMS: atom_id res chain seq x y z
N THR A 1 -5.88 -6.84 35.25
CA THR A 1 -5.16 -8.10 35.08
C THR A 1 -6.12 -9.08 34.43
N ILE A 2 -5.65 -9.80 33.39
CA ILE A 2 -6.37 -10.89 32.73
C ILE A 2 -5.53 -12.14 32.92
N ASP A 3 -6.13 -13.20 33.45
CA ASP A 3 -5.46 -14.48 33.55
C ASP A 3 -5.43 -15.16 32.17
N ALA A 4 -4.26 -15.60 31.73
CA ALA A 4 -4.06 -16.21 30.42
C ALA A 4 -2.92 -17.22 30.46
N ASP A 5 -3.10 -18.35 29.81
CA ASP A 5 -2.07 -19.40 29.65
C ASP A 5 -1.10 -19.06 28.52
N LEU A 6 -1.51 -18.22 27.57
CA LEU A 6 -0.73 -17.77 26.42
C LEU A 6 -1.05 -16.32 26.10
N VAL A 7 -0.01 -15.54 25.86
CA VAL A 7 -0.13 -14.16 25.36
C VAL A 7 0.49 -14.05 23.98
N VAL A 8 -0.27 -13.56 23.00
CA VAL A 8 0.20 -13.34 21.62
C VAL A 8 0.34 -11.85 21.36
N MET A 9 1.53 -11.41 20.98
CA MET A 9 1.81 -10.04 20.53
C MET A 9 1.78 -9.99 19.00
N ALA A 10 0.77 -9.27 18.44
CA ALA A 10 0.58 -9.11 17.00
C ALA A 10 0.38 -7.62 16.66
N VAL A 11 1.39 -6.80 17.00
CA VAL A 11 1.33 -5.33 16.98
C VAL A 11 1.96 -4.69 15.74
N GLY A 12 2.15 -5.46 14.68
CA GLY A 12 2.77 -5.02 13.43
C GLY A 12 4.29 -5.24 13.39
N ILE A 13 4.92 -4.65 12.38
CA ILE A 13 6.35 -4.81 12.10
C ILE A 13 7.08 -3.48 12.23
N LYS A 14 8.39 -3.56 12.43
CA LYS A 14 9.31 -2.41 12.41
C LYS A 14 10.50 -2.76 11.53
N PRO A 15 10.87 -1.87 10.58
CA PRO A 15 12.06 -2.06 9.75
C PRO A 15 13.33 -2.26 10.60
N SER A 16 14.16 -3.24 10.22
CA SER A 16 15.44 -3.48 10.87
C SER A 16 16.51 -2.58 10.26
N ILE A 17 16.92 -1.55 10.98
CA ILE A 17 17.85 -0.51 10.50
C ILE A 17 19.19 -0.46 11.25
N ASN A 18 19.45 -1.41 12.15
CA ASN A 18 20.63 -1.35 13.02
C ASN A 18 21.94 -1.42 12.22
N LEU A 19 22.01 -2.29 11.22
CA LEU A 19 23.20 -2.42 10.38
C LEU A 19 23.47 -1.13 9.57
N ALA A 20 22.40 -0.51 9.03
CA ALA A 20 22.50 0.74 8.30
C ALA A 20 22.98 1.90 9.20
N LYS A 21 22.51 1.96 10.45
CA LYS A 21 23.00 2.94 11.44
C LYS A 21 24.47 2.77 11.77
N LEU A 22 24.95 1.53 11.92
CA LEU A 22 26.37 1.24 12.15
C LEU A 22 27.23 1.59 10.95
N ALA A 23 26.67 1.54 9.74
CA ALA A 23 27.31 1.97 8.50
C ALA A 23 27.12 3.48 8.20
N GLU A 24 26.58 4.25 9.16
CA GLU A 24 26.33 5.69 9.05
C GLU A 24 25.45 6.09 7.86
N LEU A 25 24.59 5.18 7.40
CA LEU A 25 23.61 5.50 6.35
C LEU A 25 22.46 6.34 6.88
N GLU A 26 21.84 7.12 6.00
CA GLU A 26 20.63 7.86 6.32
C GLU A 26 19.48 6.90 6.64
N VAL A 27 18.90 7.07 7.84
CA VAL A 27 17.79 6.25 8.32
C VAL A 27 16.75 7.12 9.02
N GLU A 28 15.48 6.81 8.78
CA GLU A 28 14.35 7.35 9.53
C GLU A 28 13.54 6.20 10.15
N ARG A 29 12.37 5.89 9.62
CA ARG A 29 11.62 4.66 9.96
C ARG A 29 12.25 3.43 9.33
N GLY A 30 12.80 3.56 8.11
CA GLY A 30 13.55 2.60 7.35
C GLY A 30 14.89 3.19 6.89
N ILE A 31 15.63 2.44 6.09
CA ILE A 31 16.83 2.92 5.38
C ILE A 31 16.34 3.78 4.23
N VAL A 32 16.73 5.06 4.19
CA VAL A 32 16.30 5.98 3.14
C VAL A 32 16.97 5.59 1.82
N VAL A 33 16.15 5.42 0.77
CA VAL A 33 16.61 5.09 -0.59
C VAL A 33 15.95 5.99 -1.62
N ASP A 34 16.65 6.20 -2.73
CA ASP A 34 16.13 6.88 -3.90
C ASP A 34 15.27 5.95 -4.80
N ASP A 35 14.86 6.44 -5.96
CA ASP A 35 14.03 5.70 -6.93
C ASP A 35 14.76 4.48 -7.54
N HIS A 36 16.06 4.37 -7.39
CA HIS A 36 16.89 3.25 -7.86
C HIS A 36 17.37 2.34 -6.74
N MET A 37 16.82 2.51 -5.53
CA MET A 37 17.20 1.77 -4.32
C MET A 37 18.64 2.05 -3.85
N VAL A 38 19.19 3.21 -4.20
CA VAL A 38 20.49 3.68 -3.73
C VAL A 38 20.31 4.37 -2.39
N THR A 39 21.19 4.07 -1.43
CA THR A 39 21.20 4.69 -0.10
C THR A 39 21.93 6.04 -0.12
N SER A 40 22.13 6.66 1.04
CA SER A 40 22.98 7.85 1.20
C SER A 40 24.46 7.61 0.83
N ASP A 41 24.92 6.35 0.83
CA ASP A 41 26.20 5.95 0.27
C ASP A 41 25.95 5.33 -1.11
N PRO A 42 26.47 5.92 -2.23
CA PRO A 42 26.23 5.44 -3.58
C PRO A 42 26.80 4.05 -3.87
N ALA A 43 27.69 3.52 -3.03
CA ALA A 43 28.21 2.16 -3.13
C ALA A 43 27.32 1.12 -2.44
N ILE A 44 26.28 1.58 -1.70
CA ILE A 44 25.41 0.69 -0.95
C ILE A 44 23.96 0.83 -1.46
N LEU A 45 23.39 -0.30 -1.81
CA LEU A 45 22.01 -0.42 -2.27
C LEU A 45 21.20 -1.16 -1.21
N ALA A 46 19.93 -0.78 -1.03
CA ALA A 46 19.05 -1.45 -0.08
C ALA A 46 17.66 -1.67 -0.68
N VAL A 47 17.09 -2.84 -0.41
CA VAL A 47 15.77 -3.25 -0.89
C VAL A 47 15.07 -4.14 0.14
N GLY A 48 13.77 -4.10 0.20
CA GLY A 48 12.98 -4.95 1.09
C GLY A 48 12.27 -4.19 2.20
N GLU A 49 11.80 -4.89 3.22
CA GLU A 49 11.03 -4.29 4.34
C GLU A 49 11.85 -3.31 5.19
N CYS A 50 13.18 -3.36 5.10
CA CYS A 50 14.06 -2.47 5.86
C CYS A 50 14.16 -1.07 5.25
N VAL A 51 13.73 -0.85 4.02
CA VAL A 51 13.89 0.44 3.33
C VAL A 51 12.69 1.36 3.51
N GLN A 52 12.98 2.66 3.35
CA GLN A 52 12.00 3.73 3.26
C GLN A 52 12.22 4.48 1.94
N HIS A 53 11.21 4.48 1.08
CA HIS A 53 11.22 5.18 -0.19
C HIS A 53 10.16 6.28 -0.19
N ARG A 54 10.54 7.52 -0.47
CA ARG A 54 9.64 8.69 -0.47
C ARG A 54 8.75 8.76 0.79
N GLY A 55 9.32 8.46 1.97
CA GLY A 55 8.62 8.47 3.25
C GLY A 55 7.78 7.21 3.55
N ALA A 56 7.61 6.28 2.61
CA ALA A 56 6.83 5.06 2.79
C ALA A 56 7.69 3.84 3.11
N CYS A 57 7.24 3.00 4.06
CA CYS A 57 7.77 1.67 4.33
C CYS A 57 6.68 0.64 3.98
N TYR A 58 7.06 -0.47 3.38
CA TYR A 58 6.12 -1.51 2.95
C TYR A 58 6.36 -2.82 3.69
N GLY A 59 5.31 -3.38 4.28
CA GLY A 59 5.32 -4.67 4.97
C GLY A 59 4.60 -5.78 4.19
N LEU A 60 4.49 -5.65 2.86
CA LEU A 60 3.86 -6.61 1.96
C LEU A 60 4.85 -7.04 0.89
N VAL A 61 4.77 -8.29 0.46
CA VAL A 61 5.73 -8.87 -0.50
C VAL A 61 5.67 -8.24 -1.89
N ALA A 62 4.48 -7.84 -2.37
CA ALA A 62 4.33 -7.30 -3.71
C ALA A 62 5.17 -6.03 -3.97
N PRO A 63 5.15 -4.99 -3.11
CA PRO A 63 6.05 -3.84 -3.24
C PRO A 63 7.53 -4.20 -3.27
N LEU A 64 7.93 -5.21 -2.50
CA LEU A 64 9.34 -5.62 -2.44
C LEU A 64 9.81 -6.19 -3.78
N TRP A 65 8.96 -6.93 -4.50
CA TRP A 65 9.27 -7.38 -5.85
C TRP A 65 9.40 -6.23 -6.85
N GLU A 66 8.59 -5.18 -6.72
CA GLU A 66 8.68 -3.99 -7.56
C GLU A 66 9.99 -3.24 -7.30
N MET A 67 10.39 -3.08 -6.04
CA MET A 67 11.70 -2.54 -5.66
C MET A 67 12.85 -3.37 -6.22
N CYS A 68 12.78 -4.71 -6.10
CA CYS A 68 13.81 -5.60 -6.65
C CYS A 68 13.96 -5.45 -8.16
N ARG A 69 12.87 -5.25 -8.90
CA ARG A 69 12.92 -5.01 -10.34
C ARG A 69 13.60 -3.67 -10.66
N ALA A 70 13.21 -2.59 -9.98
CA ALA A 70 13.84 -1.29 -10.17
C ALA A 70 15.35 -1.33 -9.89
N LEU A 71 15.75 -2.05 -8.82
CA LEU A 71 17.16 -2.27 -8.52
C LEU A 71 17.88 -3.09 -9.61
N ALA A 72 17.26 -4.17 -10.10
CA ALA A 72 17.83 -5.00 -11.15
C ALA A 72 17.99 -4.21 -12.47
N ASP A 73 16.99 -3.40 -12.83
CA ASP A 73 17.03 -2.53 -13.99
C ASP A 73 18.16 -1.48 -13.85
N PHE A 74 18.32 -0.89 -12.68
CA PHE A 74 19.43 0.04 -12.40
C PHE A 74 20.79 -0.64 -12.58
N LEU A 75 20.99 -1.82 -12.01
CA LEU A 75 22.24 -2.58 -12.10
C LEU A 75 22.57 -3.07 -13.52
N THR A 76 21.55 -3.18 -14.38
CA THR A 76 21.72 -3.61 -15.79
C THR A 76 21.75 -2.44 -16.78
N ASN A 77 21.92 -1.20 -16.29
CA ASN A 77 21.95 0.03 -17.09
C ASN A 77 20.67 0.29 -17.90
N ASN A 78 19.52 -0.16 -17.39
CA ASN A 78 18.20 0.13 -17.93
C ASN A 78 17.31 0.74 -16.84
N PRO A 79 17.65 1.92 -16.29
CA PRO A 79 17.03 2.45 -15.09
C PRO A 79 15.57 2.85 -15.33
N SER A 80 14.66 2.04 -14.84
CA SER A 80 13.25 2.37 -14.64
C SER A 80 13.07 2.68 -13.15
N GLY A 81 12.98 3.95 -12.76
CA GLY A 81 12.87 4.31 -11.34
C GLY A 81 11.62 3.71 -10.66
N TYR A 82 11.74 3.34 -9.41
CA TYR A 82 10.61 2.91 -8.58
C TYR A 82 9.76 4.11 -8.19
N ALA A 83 8.49 4.12 -8.57
CA ALA A 83 7.58 5.24 -8.32
C ALA A 83 6.75 5.09 -7.02
N GLY A 84 6.99 4.04 -6.27
CA GLY A 84 6.14 3.60 -5.16
C GLY A 84 5.12 2.56 -5.60
N SER A 85 4.53 1.85 -4.63
CA SER A 85 3.55 0.80 -4.89
C SER A 85 2.18 1.15 -4.34
N VAL A 86 1.16 0.90 -5.12
CA VAL A 86 -0.21 0.83 -4.61
C VAL A 86 -0.37 -0.52 -3.92
N THR A 87 -0.83 -0.50 -2.69
CA THR A 87 -1.05 -1.74 -1.91
C THR A 87 -2.52 -2.06 -1.78
N ALA A 88 -2.82 -3.35 -1.70
CA ALA A 88 -4.14 -3.84 -1.36
C ALA A 88 -4.06 -4.92 -0.29
N THR A 89 -5.03 -4.94 0.59
CA THR A 89 -5.16 -5.95 1.65
C THR A 89 -6.52 -6.61 1.55
N LYS A 90 -6.54 -7.93 1.61
CA LYS A 90 -7.75 -8.73 1.69
C LYS A 90 -7.75 -9.53 2.99
N LEU A 91 -8.73 -9.28 3.82
CA LEU A 91 -8.91 -9.97 5.09
C LEU A 91 -10.17 -10.85 5.02
N LYS A 92 -10.02 -12.09 5.46
CA LYS A 92 -11.14 -13.02 5.67
C LYS A 92 -10.98 -13.65 7.06
N VAL A 93 -11.67 -13.11 8.04
CA VAL A 93 -11.58 -13.56 9.44
C VAL A 93 -12.99 -13.68 10.02
N SER A 94 -13.28 -14.82 10.64
CA SER A 94 -14.54 -15.05 11.38
C SER A 94 -15.81 -14.74 10.56
N GLY A 95 -15.80 -15.04 9.25
CA GLY A 95 -16.92 -14.77 8.34
C GLY A 95 -17.00 -13.33 7.83
N ILE A 96 -16.07 -12.47 8.20
CA ILE A 96 -15.97 -11.09 7.70
C ILE A 96 -15.06 -11.08 6.46
N ASN A 97 -15.58 -10.54 5.37
CA ASN A 97 -14.77 -10.21 4.19
C ASN A 97 -14.50 -8.71 4.17
N LEU A 98 -13.23 -8.34 4.10
CA LEU A 98 -12.80 -6.97 3.98
C LEU A 98 -11.75 -6.87 2.86
N PHE A 99 -11.87 -5.85 2.04
CA PHE A 99 -10.86 -5.44 1.07
C PHE A 99 -10.56 -3.96 1.27
N SER A 100 -9.29 -3.59 1.21
CA SER A 100 -8.87 -2.19 1.15
C SER A 100 -7.70 -2.03 0.21
N ALA A 101 -7.65 -0.92 -0.52
CA ALA A 101 -6.57 -0.62 -1.45
C ALA A 101 -6.35 0.89 -1.57
N GLY A 102 -5.10 1.28 -1.86
CA GLY A 102 -4.71 2.67 -2.06
C GLY A 102 -4.82 3.54 -0.81
N ASP A 103 -4.93 4.85 -1.02
CA ASP A 103 -5.16 5.82 0.05
C ASP A 103 -6.67 6.02 0.28
N PHE A 104 -7.19 5.29 1.23
CA PHE A 104 -8.60 5.36 1.62
C PHE A 104 -8.85 6.28 2.83
N SER A 105 -7.84 6.99 3.31
CA SER A 105 -7.99 7.96 4.40
C SER A 105 -8.79 9.18 3.95
N GLY A 106 -8.53 9.60 2.72
CA GLY A 106 -9.13 10.82 2.17
C GLY A 106 -8.52 12.09 2.75
N GLY A 107 -9.03 13.23 2.35
CA GLY A 107 -8.59 14.55 2.79
C GLY A 107 -9.51 15.64 2.27
N ASP A 108 -9.19 16.91 2.57
CA ASP A 108 -10.03 18.07 2.20
C ASP A 108 -10.22 18.25 0.69
N ASP A 109 -9.31 17.68 -0.11
CA ASP A 109 -9.30 17.76 -1.58
C ASP A 109 -9.75 16.44 -2.25
N THR A 110 -10.42 15.57 -1.51
CA THR A 110 -10.94 14.29 -1.99
C THR A 110 -12.45 14.21 -1.84
N GLU A 111 -13.06 13.34 -2.62
CA GLU A 111 -14.49 13.02 -2.55
C GLU A 111 -14.69 11.57 -2.18
N ASP A 112 -15.59 11.34 -1.23
CA ASP A 112 -16.02 10.00 -0.81
C ASP A 112 -17.32 9.62 -1.48
N ILE A 113 -17.34 8.51 -2.22
CA ILE A 113 -18.57 7.87 -2.70
C ILE A 113 -18.83 6.65 -1.82
N VAL A 114 -19.97 6.65 -1.14
CA VAL A 114 -20.28 5.63 -0.12
C VAL A 114 -21.58 4.92 -0.44
N MET A 115 -21.57 3.59 -0.39
CA MET A 115 -22.75 2.75 -0.41
C MET A 115 -22.85 1.95 0.88
N ARG A 116 -24.02 1.95 1.50
CA ARG A 116 -24.29 1.19 2.72
C ARG A 116 -25.60 0.45 2.62
N ASP A 117 -25.55 -0.88 2.71
CA ASP A 117 -26.71 -1.75 2.85
C ASP A 117 -26.60 -2.53 4.15
N ALA A 118 -27.24 -2.02 5.21
CA ALA A 118 -27.21 -2.63 6.53
C ALA A 118 -27.95 -3.98 6.57
N SER A 119 -28.96 -4.17 5.70
CA SER A 119 -29.74 -5.41 5.65
C SER A 119 -28.92 -6.58 5.10
N ARG A 120 -28.00 -6.30 4.20
CA ARG A 120 -27.09 -7.29 3.61
C ARG A 120 -25.71 -7.31 4.27
N GLY A 121 -25.44 -6.42 5.23
CA GLY A 121 -24.13 -6.29 5.86
C GLY A 121 -23.05 -5.80 4.88
N VAL A 122 -23.41 -4.95 3.92
CA VAL A 122 -22.48 -4.45 2.89
C VAL A 122 -22.17 -2.97 3.13
N TYR A 123 -20.88 -2.65 3.05
CA TYR A 123 -20.38 -1.29 3.01
C TYR A 123 -19.29 -1.18 1.94
N LYS A 124 -19.43 -0.20 1.06
CA LYS A 124 -18.41 0.17 0.08
C LYS A 124 -18.11 1.66 0.20
N ARG A 125 -16.85 2.03 0.22
CA ARG A 125 -16.37 3.42 0.15
C ARG A 125 -15.26 3.49 -0.86
N VAL A 126 -15.37 4.41 -1.79
CA VAL A 126 -14.31 4.74 -2.74
C VAL A 126 -13.96 6.22 -2.58
N VAL A 127 -12.67 6.51 -2.64
CA VAL A 127 -12.10 7.85 -2.49
C VAL A 127 -11.57 8.29 -3.84
N VAL A 128 -12.06 9.45 -4.30
CA VAL A 128 -11.77 10.01 -5.62
C VAL A 128 -11.06 11.36 -5.47
N LYS A 129 -10.05 11.58 -6.30
CA LYS A 129 -9.35 12.86 -6.44
C LYS A 129 -9.06 13.11 -7.92
N GLU A 130 -9.43 14.32 -8.41
CA GLU A 130 -9.18 14.73 -9.80
C GLU A 130 -9.63 13.67 -10.82
N ASP A 131 -10.88 13.22 -10.69
CA ASP A 131 -11.49 12.16 -11.50
C ASP A 131 -10.67 10.85 -11.57
N ARG A 132 -9.96 10.52 -10.51
CA ARG A 132 -9.22 9.27 -10.36
C ARG A 132 -9.53 8.61 -9.03
N LEU A 133 -9.66 7.30 -9.06
CA LEU A 133 -9.75 6.51 -7.85
C LEU A 133 -8.39 6.54 -7.14
N ILE A 134 -8.35 6.92 -5.86
CA ILE A 134 -7.14 6.90 -5.04
C ILE A 134 -7.22 5.89 -3.89
N GLY A 135 -8.43 5.50 -3.47
CA GLY A 135 -8.61 4.52 -2.41
C GLY A 135 -9.95 3.81 -2.48
N ALA A 136 -10.01 2.59 -1.95
CA ALA A 136 -11.23 1.81 -1.84
C ALA A 136 -11.25 0.96 -0.56
N VAL A 137 -12.42 0.87 0.07
CA VAL A 137 -12.71 -0.05 1.18
C VAL A 137 -14.03 -0.75 0.91
N LEU A 138 -14.01 -2.08 0.93
CA LEU A 138 -15.18 -2.94 0.74
C LEU A 138 -15.33 -3.86 1.95
N TYR A 139 -16.50 -3.91 2.52
CA TYR A 139 -16.87 -4.79 3.63
C TYR A 139 -18.10 -5.61 3.26
N GLY A 140 -18.10 -6.88 3.59
CA GLY A 140 -19.15 -7.85 3.28
C GLY A 140 -19.04 -8.36 1.85
N ASP A 141 -19.44 -7.56 0.87
CA ASP A 141 -19.21 -7.83 -0.55
C ASP A 141 -17.89 -7.21 -1.01
N THR A 142 -16.92 -8.06 -1.34
CA THR A 142 -15.58 -7.68 -1.80
C THR A 142 -15.31 -8.13 -3.24
N THR A 143 -16.33 -8.47 -4.00
CA THR A 143 -16.22 -9.04 -5.35
C THR A 143 -15.45 -8.12 -6.29
N ASP A 144 -15.73 -6.83 -6.26
CA ASP A 144 -15.15 -5.83 -7.15
C ASP A 144 -13.75 -5.35 -6.73
N GLY A 145 -13.19 -5.90 -5.64
CA GLY A 145 -11.90 -5.46 -5.09
C GLY A 145 -10.76 -5.48 -6.10
N SER A 146 -10.69 -6.51 -6.95
CA SER A 146 -9.65 -6.61 -8.00
C SER A 146 -9.80 -5.54 -9.06
N TRP A 147 -11.04 -5.21 -9.46
CA TRP A 147 -11.32 -4.16 -10.43
C TRP A 147 -10.93 -2.78 -9.89
N TYR A 148 -11.29 -2.44 -8.65
CA TYR A 148 -10.83 -1.20 -8.01
C TYR A 148 -9.31 -1.14 -7.91
N PHE A 149 -8.66 -2.25 -7.59
CA PHE A 149 -7.20 -2.29 -7.51
C PHE A 149 -6.53 -2.05 -8.86
N ASP A 150 -7.10 -2.56 -9.94
CA ASP A 150 -6.61 -2.30 -11.29
C ASP A 150 -6.80 -0.84 -11.70
N LEU A 151 -7.93 -0.21 -11.39
CA LEU A 151 -8.15 1.22 -11.60
C LEU A 151 -7.12 2.07 -10.85
N LEU A 152 -6.86 1.72 -9.57
CA LEU A 152 -5.85 2.38 -8.75
C LEU A 152 -4.44 2.30 -9.36
N LYS A 153 -4.03 1.10 -9.81
CA LYS A 153 -2.71 0.90 -10.42
C LYS A 153 -2.54 1.66 -11.73
N ARG A 154 -3.56 1.65 -12.57
CA ARG A 154 -3.53 2.30 -13.87
C ARG A 154 -3.73 3.81 -13.79
N ARG A 155 -4.22 4.32 -12.66
CA ARG A 155 -4.56 5.74 -12.46
C ARG A 155 -5.46 6.27 -13.57
N GLU A 156 -6.39 5.44 -14.05
CA GLU A 156 -7.32 5.79 -15.12
C GLU A 156 -8.25 6.94 -14.69
N ASN A 157 -8.61 7.78 -15.67
CA ASN A 157 -9.69 8.75 -15.46
C ASN A 157 -11.01 8.00 -15.42
N ILE A 158 -11.82 8.29 -14.40
CA ILE A 158 -13.07 7.58 -14.12
C ILE A 158 -14.33 8.43 -14.43
N SER A 159 -14.18 9.59 -15.07
CA SER A 159 -15.30 10.51 -15.34
C SER A 159 -16.48 9.80 -15.99
N ASP A 160 -16.21 8.92 -16.97
CA ASP A 160 -17.25 8.24 -17.74
C ASP A 160 -17.99 7.14 -16.95
N ILE A 161 -17.38 6.64 -15.88
CA ILE A 161 -17.93 5.55 -15.06
C ILE A 161 -18.28 6.01 -13.64
N ARG A 162 -18.09 7.30 -13.34
CA ARG A 162 -18.19 7.85 -11.99
C ARG A 162 -19.52 7.54 -11.30
N GLU A 163 -20.64 7.70 -12.00
CA GLU A 163 -21.98 7.45 -11.45
C GLU A 163 -22.21 5.96 -11.10
N ALA A 164 -21.59 5.07 -11.85
CA ALA A 164 -21.69 3.62 -11.63
C ALA A 164 -20.55 3.05 -10.77
N LEU A 165 -19.52 3.84 -10.50
CA LEU A 165 -18.27 3.40 -9.86
C LEU A 165 -18.50 2.57 -8.59
N ILE A 166 -19.45 2.96 -7.75
CA ILE A 166 -19.70 2.31 -6.45
C ILE A 166 -20.36 0.93 -6.58
N PHE A 167 -20.93 0.63 -7.73
CA PHE A 167 -21.61 -0.65 -7.98
C PHE A 167 -20.68 -1.71 -8.58
N GLY A 168 -19.54 -1.33 -9.13
CA GLY A 168 -18.56 -2.23 -9.75
C GLY A 168 -18.74 -2.43 -11.22
#